data_451d86d2d926d8b7d82331a4f15232e1
#
_entry.id   451d86d2d926d8b7d82331a4f15232e1
#
_cell.length_a   1.000
_cell.length_b   1.000
_cell.length_c   1.000
_cell.angle_alpha   90.00
_cell.angle_beta   90.00
_cell.angle_gamma   90.00
#
_symmetry.space_group_name_H-M   'P 1'
#
loop_
_entity.id
_entity.type
_entity.pdbx_description
1 polymer ?
#
loop_
_entity_poly.entity_id
_entity_poly.type
_entity_poly.pdbx_seq_one_letter_code
_entity_poly.pdbx_strand_id
1 'polypeptide(L)'
;MLSVVADFDGTLLKYDLAELVLKRFGRRGWERYDELLNAGEITVEQCVARQYAMIDVRSQKQVTDYIDAFCVFRPGCGALLSECGREGVRLFVVSAGLDFCIRYAFHRSGLRMPELVCPKSSLVPRHGFGLSIPPRFHAASRDFKEDMVMHHKGQGSRVVFLGDGAGDFNAAAAANLVFVIRGSRLDTMCSDRRIPHRSVATLAPVARFVHTVRF
;
A
#
# COMPACT_ATOMS: atom_id res chain seq x y z
N MET A 1 9.64 -0.02 -20.84
CA MET A 1 8.24 -0.20 -20.39
C MET A 1 8.05 0.55 -19.07
N LEU A 2 6.86 1.13 -18.78
CA LEU A 2 6.55 1.77 -17.51
C LEU A 2 5.72 0.84 -16.64
N SER A 3 6.03 0.80 -15.34
CA SER A 3 5.19 0.16 -14.33
C SER A 3 4.92 1.15 -13.19
N VAL A 4 3.71 1.12 -12.65
CA VAL A 4 3.32 1.88 -11.46
C VAL A 4 3.15 0.90 -10.32
N VAL A 5 3.86 1.10 -9.22
CA VAL A 5 3.72 0.37 -7.96
C VAL A 5 3.12 1.33 -6.95
N ALA A 6 1.93 1.07 -6.48
CA ALA A 6 1.20 1.96 -5.60
C ALA A 6 0.84 1.27 -4.29
N ASP A 7 1.07 1.93 -3.18
CA ASP A 7 0.46 1.56 -1.92
C ASP A 7 -1.05 1.84 -1.94
N PHE A 8 -1.79 1.27 -0.98
CA PHE A 8 -3.25 1.35 -0.94
C PHE A 8 -3.76 2.28 0.17
N ASP A 9 -3.49 1.92 1.42
CA ASP A 9 -3.98 2.63 2.60
C ASP A 9 -3.31 4.01 2.72
N GLY A 10 -4.11 5.09 2.91
CA GLY A 10 -3.57 6.45 2.90
C GLY A 10 -3.09 6.97 1.54
N THR A 11 -2.89 6.10 0.56
CA THR A 11 -2.37 6.41 -0.79
C THR A 11 -3.47 6.41 -1.84
N LEU A 12 -3.90 5.26 -2.35
CA LEU A 12 -5.05 5.18 -3.28
C LEU A 12 -6.36 5.49 -2.56
N LEU A 13 -6.50 5.07 -1.32
CA LEU A 13 -7.55 5.53 -0.41
C LEU A 13 -7.12 6.79 0.34
N LYS A 14 -8.12 7.56 0.82
CA LYS A 14 -7.89 8.71 1.71
C LYS A 14 -7.54 8.27 3.14
N TYR A 15 -8.06 7.13 3.56
CA TYR A 15 -7.94 6.62 4.92
C TYR A 15 -7.05 5.39 4.93
N ASP A 16 -6.39 5.16 6.06
CA ASP A 16 -5.71 3.92 6.37
C ASP A 16 -6.74 2.96 7.00
N LEU A 17 -7.24 2.01 6.19
CA LEU A 17 -8.23 1.03 6.67
C LEU A 17 -7.62 0.09 7.70
N ALA A 18 -6.35 -0.27 7.55
CA ALA A 18 -5.66 -1.16 8.48
C ALA A 18 -5.57 -0.54 9.88
N GLU A 19 -5.18 0.73 9.95
CA GLU A 19 -5.13 1.49 11.21
C GLU A 19 -6.54 1.63 11.81
N LEU A 20 -7.55 1.96 11.00
CA LEU A 20 -8.94 2.06 11.47
C LEU A 20 -9.45 0.76 12.06
N VAL A 21 -9.15 -0.39 11.42
CA VAL A 21 -9.53 -1.72 11.92
C VAL A 21 -8.82 -2.02 13.23
N LEU A 22 -7.53 -1.72 13.35
CA LEU A 22 -6.75 -1.89 14.57
C LEU A 22 -7.28 -1.02 15.71
N LYS A 23 -7.57 0.26 15.45
CA LYS A 23 -8.17 1.18 16.44
C LYS A 23 -9.53 0.70 16.95
N ARG A 24 -10.33 0.06 16.09
CA ARG A 24 -11.69 -0.37 16.41
C ARG A 24 -11.75 -1.74 17.07
N PHE A 25 -10.94 -2.67 16.62
CA PHE A 25 -11.01 -4.10 16.95
C PHE A 25 -9.71 -4.66 17.53
N GLY A 26 -8.62 -3.89 17.52
CA GLY A 26 -7.32 -4.32 18.04
C GLY A 26 -7.35 -4.39 19.58
N ARG A 27 -6.72 -5.42 20.12
CA ARG A 27 -6.46 -5.52 21.56
C ARG A 27 -5.43 -4.47 21.96
N ARG A 28 -5.46 -4.02 23.22
CA ARG A 28 -4.53 -3.01 23.74
C ARG A 28 -3.07 -3.38 23.46
N GLY A 29 -2.27 -2.39 23.10
CA GLY A 29 -0.83 -2.52 22.90
C GLY A 29 -0.43 -2.98 21.49
N TRP A 30 -1.33 -2.93 20.51
CA TRP A 30 -0.96 -3.18 19.11
C TRP A 30 -0.02 -2.08 18.57
N GLU A 31 -0.11 -0.86 19.09
CA GLU A 31 0.67 0.31 18.70
C GLU A 31 2.18 0.11 18.90
N ARG A 32 2.57 -0.72 19.88
CA ARG A 32 3.99 -1.04 20.15
C ARG A 32 4.72 -1.60 18.94
N TYR A 33 4.00 -2.25 18.03
CA TYR A 33 4.63 -2.82 16.83
C TYR A 33 4.97 -1.73 15.79
N ASP A 34 4.23 -0.61 15.77
CA ASP A 34 4.61 0.55 15.00
C ASP A 34 5.87 1.21 15.57
N GLU A 35 6.01 1.25 16.88
CA GLU A 35 7.22 1.75 17.54
C GLU A 35 8.44 0.91 17.18
N LEU A 36 8.33 -0.42 17.23
CA LEU A 36 9.40 -1.35 16.84
C LEU A 36 9.74 -1.24 15.34
N LEU A 37 8.74 -1.11 14.48
CA LEU A 37 8.95 -0.89 13.04
C LEU A 37 9.69 0.43 12.80
N ASN A 38 9.27 1.49 13.48
CA ASN A 38 9.89 2.80 13.36
C ASN A 38 11.34 2.85 13.88
N ALA A 39 11.65 2.03 14.89
CA ALA A 39 13.00 1.84 15.41
C ALA A 39 13.87 0.95 14.49
N GLY A 40 13.26 0.30 13.49
CA GLY A 40 13.96 -0.64 12.61
C GLY A 40 14.24 -2.01 13.23
N GLU A 41 13.59 -2.33 14.36
CA GLU A 41 13.80 -3.59 15.10
C GLU A 41 13.03 -4.76 14.47
N ILE A 42 11.96 -4.46 13.73
CA ILE A 42 11.16 -5.46 13.01
C ILE A 42 10.86 -4.99 11.59
N THR A 43 10.56 -5.95 10.70
CA THR A 43 10.14 -5.64 9.32
C THR A 43 8.67 -5.27 9.25
N VAL A 44 8.23 -4.70 8.11
CA VAL A 44 6.81 -4.40 7.83
C VAL A 44 5.96 -5.67 7.98
N GLU A 45 6.43 -6.79 7.42
CA GLU A 45 5.73 -8.07 7.46
C GLU A 45 5.57 -8.59 8.90
N GLN A 46 6.61 -8.45 9.71
CA GLN A 46 6.57 -8.84 11.13
C GLN A 46 5.63 -7.94 11.92
N CYS A 47 5.61 -6.64 11.62
CA CYS A 47 4.72 -5.68 12.25
C CYS A 47 3.25 -6.05 11.99
N VAL A 48 2.85 -6.13 10.73
CA VAL A 48 1.45 -6.40 10.38
C VAL A 48 0.98 -7.80 10.82
N ALA A 49 1.86 -8.81 10.77
CA ALA A 49 1.52 -10.14 11.25
C ALA A 49 1.19 -10.15 12.76
N ARG A 50 1.96 -9.41 13.56
CA ARG A 50 1.71 -9.28 14.99
C ARG A 50 0.47 -8.43 15.31
N GLN A 51 0.30 -7.31 14.59
CA GLN A 51 -0.86 -6.43 14.76
C GLN A 51 -2.17 -7.12 14.40
N TYR A 52 -2.22 -7.80 13.24
CA TYR A 52 -3.47 -8.42 12.78
C TYR A 52 -3.87 -9.66 13.59
N ALA A 53 -2.91 -10.34 14.22
CA ALA A 53 -3.19 -11.37 15.21
C ALA A 53 -3.88 -10.82 16.47
N MET A 54 -3.81 -9.51 16.70
CA MET A 54 -4.47 -8.86 17.84
C MET A 54 -5.89 -8.35 17.54
N ILE A 55 -6.37 -8.46 16.30
CA ILE A 55 -7.72 -8.03 15.92
C ILE A 55 -8.75 -9.02 16.49
N ASP A 56 -9.71 -8.53 17.27
CA ASP A 56 -10.75 -9.34 17.91
C ASP A 56 -12.10 -9.16 17.18
N VAL A 57 -12.35 -10.01 16.21
CA VAL A 57 -13.59 -10.03 15.43
C VAL A 57 -14.08 -11.47 15.24
N ARG A 58 -15.38 -11.62 14.99
CA ARG A 58 -16.02 -12.93 14.74
C ARG A 58 -16.13 -13.27 13.26
N SER A 59 -16.09 -12.27 12.38
CA SER A 59 -16.23 -12.47 10.95
C SER A 59 -15.56 -11.33 10.17
N GLN A 60 -15.14 -11.58 8.93
CA GLN A 60 -14.69 -10.54 8.00
C GLN A 60 -15.80 -9.50 7.74
N LYS A 61 -17.07 -9.95 7.73
CA LYS A 61 -18.21 -9.05 7.54
C LYS A 61 -18.28 -7.94 8.59
N GLN A 62 -17.95 -8.26 9.86
CA GLN A 62 -17.89 -7.24 10.92
C GLN A 62 -16.87 -6.13 10.60
N VAL A 63 -15.75 -6.48 9.98
CA VAL A 63 -14.74 -5.53 9.55
C VAL A 63 -15.23 -4.73 8.35
N THR A 64 -15.77 -5.39 7.32
CA THR A 64 -16.23 -4.70 6.10
C THR A 64 -17.40 -3.75 6.38
N ASP A 65 -18.32 -4.11 7.26
CA ASP A 65 -19.41 -3.23 7.69
C ASP A 65 -18.87 -1.95 8.37
N TYR A 66 -17.81 -2.08 9.16
CA TYR A 66 -17.19 -0.93 9.81
C TYR A 66 -16.45 -0.01 8.85
N ILE A 67 -15.66 -0.57 7.93
CA ILE A 67 -14.85 0.23 7.00
C ILE A 67 -15.64 0.79 5.82
N ASP A 68 -16.90 0.42 5.60
CA ASP A 68 -17.70 0.83 4.44
C ASP A 68 -17.70 2.35 4.22
N ALA A 69 -17.90 3.11 5.29
CA ALA A 69 -17.91 4.58 5.24
C ALA A 69 -16.53 5.19 4.91
N PHE A 70 -15.45 4.43 5.09
CA PHE A 70 -14.07 4.88 4.89
C PHE A 70 -13.48 4.43 3.54
N CYS A 71 -14.22 3.64 2.75
CA CYS A 71 -13.79 3.19 1.41
C CYS A 71 -13.88 4.35 0.39
N VAL A 72 -13.18 5.44 0.68
CA VAL A 72 -13.15 6.67 -0.14
C VAL A 72 -11.83 6.76 -0.89
N PHE A 73 -11.87 6.49 -2.19
CA PHE A 73 -10.68 6.63 -3.03
C PHE A 73 -10.24 8.09 -3.15
N ARG A 74 -8.93 8.30 -3.21
CA ARG A 74 -8.35 9.63 -3.39
C ARG A 74 -8.77 10.20 -4.75
N PRO A 75 -9.11 11.50 -4.84
CA PRO A 75 -9.47 12.13 -6.11
C PRO A 75 -8.40 11.90 -7.19
N GLY A 76 -8.84 11.49 -8.37
CA GLY A 76 -7.97 11.14 -9.48
C GLY A 76 -7.58 9.65 -9.55
N CYS A 77 -7.98 8.80 -8.58
CA CYS A 77 -7.67 7.37 -8.62
C CYS A 77 -8.28 6.70 -9.85
N GLY A 78 -9.58 6.90 -10.11
CA GLY A 78 -10.23 6.35 -11.30
C GLY A 78 -9.57 6.80 -12.60
N ALA A 79 -9.14 8.07 -12.70
CA ALA A 79 -8.39 8.58 -13.84
C ALA A 79 -7.04 7.87 -13.98
N LEU A 80 -6.29 7.69 -12.89
CA LEU A 80 -5.01 6.97 -12.91
C LEU A 80 -5.18 5.53 -13.42
N LEU A 81 -6.18 4.81 -12.91
CA LEU A 81 -6.47 3.44 -13.35
C LEU A 81 -6.83 3.38 -14.85
N SER A 82 -7.66 4.32 -15.31
CA SER A 82 -8.05 4.43 -16.72
C SER A 82 -6.87 4.75 -17.62
N GLU A 83 -6.01 5.71 -17.23
CA GLU A 83 -4.83 6.08 -18.01
C GLU A 83 -3.82 4.94 -18.10
N CYS A 84 -3.56 4.24 -16.99
CA CYS A 84 -2.69 3.06 -17.00
C CYS A 84 -3.21 2.00 -17.98
N GLY A 85 -4.53 1.73 -17.96
CA GLY A 85 -5.14 0.78 -18.90
C GLY A 85 -5.04 1.21 -20.36
N ARG A 86 -5.25 2.51 -20.64
CA ARG A 86 -5.22 3.06 -22.00
C ARG A 86 -3.81 3.08 -22.59
N GLU A 87 -2.82 3.42 -21.78
CA GLU A 87 -1.41 3.53 -22.20
C GLU A 87 -0.64 2.20 -22.08
N GLY A 88 -1.32 1.10 -21.72
CA GLY A 88 -0.67 -0.21 -21.54
C GLY A 88 0.33 -0.25 -20.37
N VAL A 89 0.21 0.66 -19.43
CA VAL A 89 1.06 0.73 -18.23
C VAL A 89 0.54 -0.23 -17.19
N ARG A 90 1.38 -1.14 -16.71
CA ARG A 90 1.02 -2.05 -15.62
C ARG A 90 0.98 -1.29 -14.30
N LEU A 91 -0.15 -1.37 -13.61
CA LEU A 91 -0.31 -0.85 -12.26
C LEU A 91 -0.49 -2.00 -11.27
N PHE A 92 0.33 -1.97 -10.21
CA PHE A 92 0.30 -2.92 -9.11
C PHE A 92 -0.10 -2.20 -7.84
N VAL A 93 -1.07 -2.74 -7.13
CA VAL A 93 -1.36 -2.34 -5.75
C VAL A 93 -0.53 -3.24 -4.84
N VAL A 94 0.40 -2.66 -4.09
CA VAL A 94 1.30 -3.39 -3.20
C VAL A 94 1.10 -2.87 -1.78
N SER A 95 0.34 -3.60 -0.97
CA SER A 95 -0.12 -3.13 0.34
C SER A 95 0.13 -4.16 1.44
N ALA A 96 0.45 -3.67 2.64
CA ALA A 96 0.53 -4.49 3.84
C ALA A 96 -0.84 -4.67 4.53
N GLY A 97 -1.90 -4.06 3.99
CA GLY A 97 -3.28 -4.14 4.50
C GLY A 97 -3.91 -5.53 4.38
N LEU A 98 -5.08 -5.69 4.98
CA LEU A 98 -5.89 -6.92 4.89
C LEU A 98 -6.48 -7.05 3.47
N ASP A 99 -6.16 -8.13 2.77
CA ASP A 99 -6.51 -8.34 1.36
C ASP A 99 -8.02 -8.25 1.09
N PHE A 100 -8.87 -8.77 1.98
CA PHE A 100 -10.30 -8.69 1.83
C PHE A 100 -10.84 -7.26 2.00
N CYS A 101 -10.20 -6.41 2.81
CA CYS A 101 -10.55 -4.99 2.94
C CYS A 101 -10.26 -4.24 1.63
N ILE A 102 -9.10 -4.51 1.02
CA ILE A 102 -8.71 -3.91 -0.26
C ILE A 102 -9.70 -4.32 -1.36
N ARG A 103 -10.01 -5.62 -1.47
CA ARG A 103 -10.99 -6.14 -2.43
C ARG A 103 -12.38 -5.57 -2.21
N TYR A 104 -12.80 -5.46 -0.96
CA TYR A 104 -14.07 -4.85 -0.59
C TYR A 104 -14.16 -3.39 -1.06
N ALA A 105 -13.12 -2.58 -0.80
CA ALA A 105 -13.10 -1.19 -1.21
C ALA A 105 -13.19 -1.01 -2.74
N PHE A 106 -12.47 -1.82 -3.52
CA PHE A 106 -12.56 -1.80 -4.97
C PHE A 106 -13.96 -2.22 -5.45
N HIS A 107 -14.51 -3.32 -4.91
CA HIS A 107 -15.87 -3.77 -5.25
C HIS A 107 -16.92 -2.69 -4.93
N ARG A 108 -16.82 -2.07 -3.76
CA ARG A 108 -17.74 -1.04 -3.27
C ARG A 108 -17.73 0.21 -4.16
N SER A 109 -16.57 0.57 -4.72
CA SER A 109 -16.42 1.76 -5.56
C SER A 109 -16.76 1.54 -7.04
N GLY A 110 -16.89 0.29 -7.48
CA GLY A 110 -17.03 -0.06 -8.89
C GLY A 110 -15.76 0.16 -9.72
N LEU A 111 -14.63 0.51 -9.11
CA LEU A 111 -13.36 0.66 -9.79
C LEU A 111 -12.76 -0.71 -10.13
N ARG A 112 -12.20 -0.82 -11.35
CA ARG A 112 -11.47 -2.04 -11.74
C ARG A 112 -10.22 -2.18 -10.86
N MET A 113 -10.14 -3.28 -10.12
CA MET A 113 -8.98 -3.58 -9.28
C MET A 113 -7.79 -3.97 -10.14
N PRO A 114 -6.62 -3.34 -9.95
CA PRO A 114 -5.35 -3.74 -10.57
C PRO A 114 -4.84 -5.07 -10.02
N GLU A 115 -3.66 -5.49 -10.49
CA GLU A 115 -2.95 -6.61 -9.87
C GLU A 115 -2.61 -6.28 -8.42
N LEU A 116 -3.03 -7.14 -7.49
CA LEU A 116 -2.88 -6.94 -6.05
C LEU A 116 -1.79 -7.86 -5.51
N VAL A 117 -0.79 -7.27 -4.87
CA VAL A 117 0.26 -7.95 -4.11
C VAL A 117 0.13 -7.52 -2.65
N CYS A 118 -0.37 -8.41 -1.83
CA CYS A 118 -0.55 -8.18 -0.39
C CYS A 118 -0.55 -9.52 0.36
N PRO A 119 -0.34 -9.52 1.68
CA PRO A 119 -0.55 -10.71 2.49
C PRO A 119 -1.96 -11.25 2.34
N LYS A 120 -2.10 -12.57 2.18
CA LYS A 120 -3.41 -13.23 2.25
C LYS A 120 -3.77 -13.42 3.71
N SER A 121 -4.92 -12.90 4.10
CA SER A 121 -5.41 -12.99 5.48
C SER A 121 -6.41 -14.14 5.65
N SER A 122 -6.31 -14.83 6.76
CA SER A 122 -7.27 -15.86 7.20
C SER A 122 -7.71 -15.57 8.62
N LEU A 123 -9.03 -15.51 8.85
CA LEU A 123 -9.56 -15.31 10.19
C LEU A 123 -9.34 -16.58 11.03
N VAL A 124 -8.63 -16.41 12.15
CA VAL A 124 -8.46 -17.43 13.17
C VAL A 124 -9.36 -17.04 14.35
N PRO A 125 -10.46 -17.76 14.61
CA PRO A 125 -11.41 -17.38 15.65
C PRO A 125 -10.72 -17.11 16.99
N ARG A 126 -11.00 -15.96 17.60
CA ARG A 126 -10.41 -15.47 18.87
C ARG A 126 -8.91 -15.12 18.83
N HIS A 127 -8.24 -15.32 17.68
CA HIS A 127 -6.79 -15.07 17.52
C HIS A 127 -6.48 -14.06 16.42
N GLY A 128 -7.49 -13.35 15.90
CA GLY A 128 -7.34 -12.34 14.85
C GLY A 128 -7.11 -12.94 13.48
N PHE A 129 -6.23 -12.31 12.69
CA PHE A 129 -5.92 -12.78 11.34
C PHE A 129 -4.50 -13.35 11.28
N GLY A 130 -4.42 -14.59 10.79
CA GLY A 130 -3.15 -15.14 10.30
C GLY A 130 -2.85 -14.58 8.91
N LEU A 131 -1.56 -14.36 8.62
CA LEU A 131 -1.11 -13.83 7.33
C LEU A 131 -0.19 -14.81 6.60
N SER A 132 -0.43 -14.98 5.31
CA SER A 132 0.52 -15.58 4.37
C SER A 132 1.16 -14.47 3.55
N ILE A 133 2.43 -14.19 3.82
CA ILE A 133 3.18 -13.11 3.17
C ILE A 133 3.53 -13.51 1.75
N PRO A 134 3.45 -12.60 0.75
CA PRO A 134 3.89 -12.88 -0.61
C PRO A 134 5.36 -13.30 -0.64
N PRO A 135 5.72 -14.30 -1.48
CA PRO A 135 7.13 -14.66 -1.66
C PRO A 135 7.90 -13.50 -2.28
N ARG A 136 9.16 -13.35 -1.88
CA ARG A 136 10.06 -12.36 -2.47
C ARG A 136 10.81 -12.94 -3.66
N PHE A 137 11.04 -12.12 -4.68
CA PHE A 137 11.86 -12.45 -5.85
C PHE A 137 13.37 -12.29 -5.56
N HIS A 138 13.71 -11.37 -4.64
CA HIS A 138 15.09 -11.02 -4.32
C HIS A 138 15.32 -11.15 -2.81
N ALA A 139 16.26 -12.01 -2.42
CA ALA A 139 16.62 -12.19 -1.01
C ALA A 139 17.21 -10.92 -0.34
N ALA A 140 17.77 -10.01 -1.16
CA ALA A 140 18.37 -8.77 -0.69
C ALA A 140 17.35 -7.65 -0.43
N SER A 141 16.09 -7.81 -0.83
CA SER A 141 15.06 -6.81 -0.55
C SER A 141 14.73 -6.78 0.95
N ARG A 142 14.49 -5.59 1.49
CA ARG A 142 14.18 -5.38 2.91
C ARG A 142 12.74 -5.72 3.26
N ASP A 143 11.83 -5.51 2.30
CA ASP A 143 10.40 -5.83 2.40
C ASP A 143 9.83 -6.16 1.03
N PHE A 144 8.59 -6.68 0.99
CA PHE A 144 7.95 -7.10 -0.26
C PHE A 144 7.55 -5.93 -1.18
N LYS A 145 7.42 -4.70 -0.66
CA LYS A 145 7.16 -3.51 -1.49
C LYS A 145 8.40 -3.11 -2.26
N GLU A 146 9.56 -3.07 -1.59
CA GLU A 146 10.86 -2.86 -2.25
C GLU A 146 11.13 -3.97 -3.27
N ASP A 147 10.84 -5.22 -2.90
CA ASP A 147 11.04 -6.37 -3.77
C ASP A 147 10.29 -6.24 -5.10
N MET A 148 9.04 -5.79 -5.06
CA MET A 148 8.25 -5.54 -6.27
C MET A 148 8.87 -4.46 -7.16
N VAL A 149 9.37 -3.38 -6.58
CA VAL A 149 10.08 -2.33 -7.32
C VAL A 149 11.34 -2.89 -7.98
N MET A 150 12.16 -3.62 -7.22
CA MET A 150 13.40 -4.24 -7.72
C MET A 150 13.11 -5.26 -8.81
N HIS A 151 12.09 -6.09 -8.64
CA HIS A 151 11.69 -7.10 -9.63
C HIS A 151 11.34 -6.47 -10.98
N HIS A 152 10.49 -5.44 -11.00
CA HIS A 152 10.12 -4.78 -12.25
C HIS A 152 11.27 -4.00 -12.88
N LYS A 153 12.14 -3.39 -12.08
CA LYS A 153 13.38 -2.77 -12.60
C LYS A 153 14.29 -3.81 -13.23
N GLY A 154 14.47 -4.96 -12.61
CA GLY A 154 15.26 -6.08 -13.15
C GLY A 154 14.71 -6.62 -14.47
N GLN A 155 13.41 -6.49 -14.72
CA GLN A 155 12.76 -6.78 -16.00
C GLN A 155 12.86 -5.65 -17.04
N GLY A 156 13.66 -4.62 -16.80
CA GLY A 156 13.84 -3.49 -17.71
C GLY A 156 12.72 -2.44 -17.67
N SER A 157 11.83 -2.49 -16.68
CA SER A 157 10.79 -1.46 -16.50
C SER A 157 11.34 -0.23 -15.79
N ARG A 158 10.91 0.95 -16.23
CA ARG A 158 10.99 2.16 -15.40
C ARG A 158 9.84 2.13 -14.40
N VAL A 159 10.16 2.21 -13.11
CA VAL A 159 9.17 2.06 -12.04
C VAL A 159 8.85 3.41 -11.41
N VAL A 160 7.56 3.75 -11.41
CA VAL A 160 6.98 4.83 -10.62
C VAL A 160 6.46 4.22 -9.32
N PHE A 161 6.90 4.73 -8.18
CA PHE A 161 6.33 4.37 -6.88
C PHE A 161 5.41 5.47 -6.37
N LEU A 162 4.30 5.08 -5.75
CA LEU A 162 3.33 5.98 -5.13
C LEU A 162 3.01 5.46 -3.72
N GLY A 163 3.21 6.31 -2.69
CA GLY A 163 3.00 5.92 -1.30
C GLY A 163 2.84 7.10 -0.35
N ASP A 164 2.62 6.82 0.95
CA ASP A 164 2.45 7.82 2.00
C ASP A 164 3.07 7.42 3.35
N GLY A 165 3.23 6.12 3.64
CA GLY A 165 3.65 5.61 4.93
C GLY A 165 5.15 5.41 5.11
N ALA A 166 5.58 5.18 6.36
CA ALA A 166 6.96 4.81 6.66
C ALA A 166 7.36 3.46 6.02
N GLY A 167 6.42 2.51 5.93
CA GLY A 167 6.62 1.22 5.28
C GLY A 167 6.85 1.27 3.77
N ASP A 168 6.69 2.45 3.16
CA ASP A 168 6.91 2.69 1.73
C ASP A 168 8.33 3.16 1.41
N PHE A 169 9.09 3.53 2.45
CA PHE A 169 10.36 4.22 2.26
C PHE A 169 11.37 3.42 1.43
N ASN A 170 11.48 2.12 1.67
CA ASN A 170 12.42 1.27 0.95
C ASN A 170 12.06 1.15 -0.54
N ALA A 171 10.77 0.98 -0.83
CA ALA A 171 10.26 0.95 -2.20
C ALA A 171 10.46 2.30 -2.92
N ALA A 172 10.20 3.41 -2.23
CA ALA A 172 10.44 4.75 -2.73
C ALA A 172 11.93 4.98 -3.07
N ALA A 173 12.83 4.59 -2.17
CA ALA A 173 14.28 4.71 -2.38
C ALA A 173 14.79 3.87 -3.58
N ALA A 174 14.16 2.74 -3.86
CA ALA A 174 14.51 1.85 -4.96
C ALA A 174 13.92 2.29 -6.32
N ALA A 175 12.84 3.09 -6.36
CA ALA A 175 12.12 3.45 -7.57
C ALA A 175 12.87 4.45 -8.47
N ASN A 176 12.45 4.53 -9.75
CA ASN A 176 13.00 5.51 -10.69
C ASN A 176 12.35 6.90 -10.55
N LEU A 177 11.09 6.95 -10.14
CA LEU A 177 10.33 8.15 -9.88
C LEU A 177 9.38 7.91 -8.71
N VAL A 178 9.28 8.87 -7.83
CA VAL A 178 8.47 8.76 -6.61
C VAL A 178 7.43 9.87 -6.58
N PHE A 179 6.17 9.48 -6.38
CA PHE A 179 5.12 10.38 -5.96
C PHE A 179 4.76 10.05 -4.52
N VAL A 180 4.62 11.07 -3.70
CA VAL A 180 4.22 10.92 -2.29
C VAL A 180 2.97 11.74 -2.00
N ILE A 181 2.15 11.26 -1.09
CA ILE A 181 1.01 12.05 -0.63
C ILE A 181 1.53 13.23 0.19
N ARG A 182 1.15 14.43 -0.20
CA ARG A 182 1.62 15.69 0.41
C ARG A 182 1.36 15.71 1.91
N GLY A 183 2.38 16.04 2.69
CA GLY A 183 2.32 16.13 4.14
C GLY A 183 2.25 14.76 4.85
N SER A 184 2.42 13.68 4.11
CA SER A 184 2.47 12.34 4.68
C SER A 184 3.83 12.07 5.36
N ARG A 185 3.91 10.95 6.06
CA ARG A 185 5.16 10.53 6.68
C ARG A 185 6.25 10.24 5.65
N LEU A 186 5.89 9.60 4.53
CA LEU A 186 6.83 9.35 3.44
C LEU A 186 7.35 10.65 2.82
N ASP A 187 6.49 11.69 2.68
CA ASP A 187 6.89 13.01 2.18
C ASP A 187 8.00 13.63 3.02
N THR A 188 7.84 13.60 4.35
CA THR A 188 8.86 14.04 5.30
C THR A 188 10.13 13.20 5.20
N MET A 189 10.01 11.86 5.22
CA MET A 189 11.17 10.96 5.16
C MET A 189 11.97 11.10 3.85
N CYS A 190 11.29 11.27 2.73
CA CYS A 190 11.95 11.50 1.43
C CYS A 190 12.70 12.84 1.42
N SER A 191 12.10 13.90 2.00
CA SER A 191 12.74 15.21 2.13
C SER A 191 13.99 15.13 3.00
N ASP A 192 13.90 14.55 4.20
CA ASP A 192 15.00 14.41 5.16
C ASP A 192 16.17 13.59 4.60
N ARG A 193 15.87 12.55 3.84
CA ARG A 193 16.86 11.65 3.23
C ARG A 193 17.27 12.08 1.82
N ARG A 194 16.77 13.22 1.34
CA ARG A 194 17.07 13.79 0.01
C ARG A 194 16.75 12.84 -1.14
N ILE A 195 15.70 12.05 -1.01
CA ILE A 195 15.17 11.22 -2.10
C ILE A 195 14.35 12.11 -3.03
N PRO A 196 14.68 12.21 -4.33
CA PRO A 196 13.91 12.99 -5.28
C PRO A 196 12.48 12.46 -5.38
N HIS A 197 11.48 13.31 -5.12
CA HIS A 197 10.07 12.94 -5.16
C HIS A 197 9.18 14.11 -5.59
N ARG A 198 7.92 13.81 -5.87
CA ARG A 198 6.87 14.78 -6.20
C ARG A 198 5.73 14.64 -5.21
N SER A 199 5.47 15.67 -4.40
CA SER A 199 4.37 15.68 -3.44
C SER A 199 3.05 16.04 -4.14
N VAL A 200 2.03 15.20 -3.97
CA VAL A 200 0.72 15.36 -4.58
C VAL A 200 -0.40 15.30 -3.54
N ALA A 201 -1.43 16.14 -3.67
CA ALA A 201 -2.62 16.07 -2.83
C ALA A 201 -3.69 15.11 -3.41
N THR A 202 -3.68 14.94 -4.74
CA THR A 202 -4.59 14.08 -5.50
C THR A 202 -3.80 13.24 -6.50
N LEU A 203 -4.42 12.21 -7.06
CA LEU A 203 -3.75 11.33 -8.04
C LEU A 203 -3.84 11.83 -9.49
N ALA A 204 -4.52 12.97 -9.74
CA ALA A 204 -4.60 13.55 -11.07
C ALA A 204 -3.22 13.93 -11.69
N PRO A 205 -2.22 14.43 -10.92
CA PRO A 205 -0.88 14.64 -11.46
C PRO A 205 -0.18 13.35 -11.88
N VAL A 206 -0.41 12.24 -11.16
CA VAL A 206 0.15 10.92 -11.52
C VAL A 206 -0.50 10.41 -12.80
N ALA A 207 -1.83 10.52 -12.92
CA ALA A 207 -2.57 10.16 -14.12
C ALA A 207 -2.07 10.94 -15.35
N ARG A 208 -1.89 12.27 -15.21
CA ARG A 208 -1.32 13.11 -16.30
C ARG A 208 0.11 12.68 -16.66
N PHE A 209 0.93 12.34 -15.67
CA PHE A 209 2.29 11.84 -15.94
C PHE A 209 2.24 10.56 -16.78
N VAL A 210 1.40 9.58 -16.40
CA VAL A 210 1.22 8.33 -17.17
C VAL A 210 0.79 8.62 -18.60
N HIS A 211 -0.16 9.55 -18.80
CA HIS A 211 -0.62 9.97 -20.12
C HIS A 211 0.48 10.60 -21.00
N THR A 212 1.40 11.35 -20.41
CA THR A 212 2.41 12.11 -21.17
C THR A 212 3.66 11.32 -21.49
N VAL A 213 3.92 10.22 -20.79
CA VAL A 213 5.12 9.38 -21.02
C VAL A 213 4.84 8.43 -22.18
N ARG A 214 5.23 8.82 -23.40
CA ARG A 214 5.26 7.93 -24.57
C ARG A 214 6.54 7.10 -24.52
N PHE A 215 6.42 5.79 -24.68
CA PHE A 215 7.55 4.85 -24.80
C PHE A 215 7.66 4.28 -26.19
#